data_73d2636dd4a063df6b129f00dae8378d
#
_entry.id   73d2636dd4a063df6b129f00dae8378d
#
_cell.length_a   1.000
_cell.length_b   1.000
_cell.length_c   1.000
_cell.angle_alpha   90.00
_cell.angle_beta   90.00
_cell.angle_gamma   90.00
#
_symmetry.space_group_name_H-M   'P 1'
#
loop_
_entity.id
_entity.type
_entity.pdbx_description
1 polymer ?
#
loop_
_entity_poly.entity_id
_entity_poly.type
_entity_poly.pdbx_seq_one_letter_code
_entity_poly.pdbx_strand_id
1 'polypeptide(L)'
;MIKYMRHIFIFIVVWLAAGTICSFAQYKPDRLGEGFEAKTIAMPDDYSGKVVTTLVRSLSSCDTHKAVLYVHGYNDYFFQKTLARTFNDSCFNFYAVDLRKYGRSLLPEQTPFEVRDLQEYFADIDTALTLIREEGNTDIVLMAHSTGGLITSLYCEAHRNDLPVQGLILNSPFLDMNMNWFYEKILVPIVSAWG
;
A
#
# COMPACT_ATOMS: atom_id res chain seq x y z
N MET A 1 12.29 -57.99 10.51
CA MET A 1 11.38 -56.96 11.08
C MET A 1 12.06 -55.64 11.46
N ILE A 2 13.36 -55.62 11.76
CA ILE A 2 14.10 -54.41 12.21
C ILE A 2 14.52 -53.50 11.03
N LYS A 3 14.63 -53.98 9.81
CA LYS A 3 15.06 -53.24 8.63
C LYS A 3 14.01 -52.23 8.08
N TYR A 4 12.74 -52.49 8.30
CA TYR A 4 11.63 -51.63 7.85
C TYR A 4 11.34 -50.43 8.79
N MET A 5 11.68 -50.54 10.05
CA MET A 5 11.48 -49.47 11.04
C MET A 5 12.45 -48.24 10.81
N ARG A 6 13.64 -48.49 10.25
CA ARG A 6 14.62 -47.41 9.99
C ARG A 6 14.21 -46.48 8.85
N HIS A 7 13.40 -46.93 7.90
CA HIS A 7 12.98 -46.11 6.75
C HIS A 7 11.77 -45.25 7.07
N ILE A 8 10.90 -45.72 8.02
CA ILE A 8 9.74 -44.94 8.45
C ILE A 8 10.17 -43.73 9.31
N PHE A 9 11.23 -43.86 10.12
CA PHE A 9 11.73 -42.73 10.91
C PHE A 9 12.35 -41.63 10.08
N ILE A 10 12.96 -41.94 8.95
CA ILE A 10 13.60 -40.96 8.05
C ILE A 10 12.54 -40.13 7.30
N PHE A 11 11.41 -40.72 6.93
CA PHE A 11 10.32 -40.01 6.27
C PHE A 11 9.55 -39.05 7.18
N ILE A 12 9.42 -39.32 8.48
CA ILE A 12 8.74 -38.46 9.45
C ILE A 12 9.59 -37.23 9.78
N VAL A 13 10.92 -37.33 9.81
CA VAL A 13 11.82 -36.20 10.12
C VAL A 13 11.92 -35.22 8.94
N VAL A 14 11.77 -35.68 7.68
CA VAL A 14 11.81 -34.82 6.50
C VAL A 14 10.53 -33.99 6.32
N TRP A 15 9.39 -34.47 6.82
CA TRP A 15 8.10 -33.73 6.75
C TRP A 15 7.97 -32.62 7.79
N LEU A 16 8.76 -32.63 8.86
CA LEU A 16 8.75 -31.59 9.90
C LEU A 16 9.67 -30.38 9.60
N ALA A 17 10.49 -30.45 8.56
CA ALA A 17 11.44 -29.39 8.21
C ALA A 17 10.95 -28.42 7.11
N ALA A 18 9.75 -28.61 6.55
CA ALA A 18 9.22 -27.77 5.46
C ALA A 18 8.13 -26.79 5.92
N GLY A 19 7.97 -26.61 7.22
CA GLY A 19 7.15 -25.52 7.76
C GLY A 19 7.94 -24.21 7.74
N THR A 20 8.15 -23.62 6.59
CA THR A 20 8.46 -22.19 6.51
C THR A 20 7.25 -21.47 7.13
N ILE A 21 7.39 -21.08 8.40
CA ILE A 21 6.47 -20.15 9.02
C ILE A 21 6.66 -18.85 8.24
N CYS A 22 5.85 -18.67 7.21
CA CYS A 22 5.64 -17.36 6.62
C CYS A 22 5.01 -16.55 7.76
N SER A 23 5.83 -15.81 8.49
CA SER A 23 5.36 -14.86 9.51
C SER A 23 4.61 -13.78 8.75
N PHE A 24 3.32 -14.01 8.51
CA PHE A 24 2.46 -12.96 8.02
C PHE A 24 2.50 -11.82 9.04
N ALA A 25 2.96 -10.67 8.61
CA ALA A 25 2.89 -9.47 9.43
C ALA A 25 1.45 -9.33 9.93
N GLN A 26 1.28 -9.29 11.24
CA GLN A 26 -0.04 -9.19 11.89
C GLN A 26 -0.38 -7.72 12.11
N TYR A 27 -1.66 -7.37 12.03
CA TYR A 27 -2.12 -6.06 12.45
C TYR A 27 -1.83 -5.81 13.93
N LYS A 28 -1.40 -4.59 14.23
CA LYS A 28 -1.14 -4.09 15.58
C LYS A 28 -1.90 -2.79 15.78
N PRO A 29 -2.26 -2.43 17.03
CA PRO A 29 -2.83 -1.12 17.32
C PRO A 29 -1.97 -0.01 16.72
N ASP A 30 -2.59 0.92 16.02
CA ASP A 30 -1.92 2.05 15.41
C ASP A 30 -1.85 3.26 16.36
N ARG A 31 -0.87 4.14 16.13
CA ARG A 31 -0.71 5.42 16.86
C ARG A 31 -1.91 6.38 16.75
N LEU A 32 -2.81 6.15 15.80
CA LEU A 32 -4.05 6.91 15.69
C LEU A 32 -5.03 6.61 16.82
N GLY A 33 -4.82 5.53 17.58
CA GLY A 33 -5.60 5.16 18.75
C GLY A 33 -6.71 4.17 18.45
N GLU A 34 -7.74 4.17 19.31
CA GLU A 34 -8.81 3.17 19.27
C GLU A 34 -9.52 3.11 17.91
N GLY A 35 -9.75 1.88 17.45
CA GLY A 35 -10.38 1.58 16.16
C GLY A 35 -9.45 1.62 14.97
N PHE A 36 -8.14 1.88 15.18
CA PHE A 36 -7.15 1.88 14.12
C PHE A 36 -6.06 0.84 14.36
N GLU A 37 -5.76 0.07 13.32
CA GLU A 37 -4.71 -0.92 13.31
C GLU A 37 -3.81 -0.72 12.09
N ALA A 38 -2.55 -1.09 12.19
CA ALA A 38 -1.58 -1.01 11.10
C ALA A 38 -0.84 -2.34 10.92
N LYS A 39 -0.54 -2.66 9.67
CA LYS A 39 0.24 -3.82 9.25
C LYS A 39 1.35 -3.36 8.32
N THR A 40 2.61 -3.53 8.72
CA THR A 40 3.76 -3.23 7.88
C THR A 40 4.17 -4.49 7.12
N ILE A 41 4.31 -4.37 5.82
CA ILE A 41 4.56 -5.46 4.87
C ILE A 41 5.94 -5.23 4.24
N ALA A 42 6.80 -6.26 4.27
CA ALA A 42 8.05 -6.24 3.54
C ALA A 42 7.77 -6.32 2.03
N MET A 43 8.37 -5.43 1.29
CA MET A 43 8.33 -5.38 -0.17
C MET A 43 9.66 -5.89 -0.74
N PRO A 44 9.72 -6.24 -2.03
CA PRO A 44 11.00 -6.47 -2.68
C PRO A 44 11.93 -5.27 -2.51
N ASP A 45 13.22 -5.54 -2.24
CA ASP A 45 14.24 -4.50 -2.11
C ASP A 45 14.32 -3.66 -3.39
N ASP A 46 14.53 -2.35 -3.24
CA ASP A 46 14.81 -1.46 -4.35
C ASP A 46 16.30 -1.03 -4.37
N TYR A 47 16.64 -0.04 -5.18
CA TYR A 47 18.00 0.51 -5.29
C TYR A 47 18.52 1.16 -3.98
N SER A 48 17.65 1.45 -3.02
CA SER A 48 18.01 1.97 -1.69
C SER A 48 18.08 0.87 -0.62
N GLY A 49 17.86 -0.40 -0.98
CA GLY A 49 17.84 -1.55 -0.10
C GLY A 49 16.43 -1.94 0.32
N LYS A 50 16.24 -2.28 1.61
CA LYS A 50 14.94 -2.77 2.12
C LYS A 50 13.84 -1.76 1.94
N VAL A 51 12.67 -2.26 1.54
CA VAL A 51 11.45 -1.47 1.35
C VAL A 51 10.30 -2.09 2.13
N VAL A 52 9.47 -1.26 2.70
CA VAL A 52 8.21 -1.68 3.33
C VAL A 52 7.08 -0.79 2.85
N THR A 53 5.87 -1.32 2.88
CA THR A 53 4.62 -0.55 2.80
C THR A 53 3.78 -0.81 4.04
N THR A 54 2.95 0.12 4.47
CA THR A 54 2.13 -0.05 5.67
C THR A 54 0.67 0.20 5.36
N LEU A 55 -0.15 -0.81 5.60
CA LEU A 55 -1.60 -0.72 5.49
C LEU A 55 -2.20 -0.40 6.87
N VAL A 56 -2.89 0.74 6.96
CA VAL A 56 -3.68 1.13 8.12
C VAL A 56 -5.14 0.79 7.83
N ARG A 57 -5.87 0.28 8.82
CA ARG A 57 -7.31 0.02 8.68
C ARG A 57 -8.12 0.53 9.85
N SER A 58 -9.38 0.86 9.57
CA SER A 58 -10.46 1.06 10.53
C SER A 58 -11.70 0.39 9.97
N LEU A 59 -12.20 -0.62 10.67
CA LEU A 59 -13.31 -1.42 10.18
C LEU A 59 -14.65 -0.82 10.63
N SER A 60 -15.64 -0.87 9.74
CA SER A 60 -17.02 -0.53 10.06
C SER A 60 -17.62 -1.57 11.02
N SER A 61 -18.58 -1.14 11.83
CA SER A 61 -19.41 -2.05 12.63
C SER A 61 -20.50 -2.76 11.83
N CYS A 62 -20.71 -2.34 10.56
CA CYS A 62 -21.64 -3.00 9.66
C CYS A 62 -21.05 -4.33 9.14
N ASP A 63 -21.93 -5.30 8.88
CA ASP A 63 -21.57 -6.46 8.05
C ASP A 63 -21.50 -6.02 6.59
N THR A 64 -20.27 -5.79 6.09
CA THR A 64 -20.05 -5.21 4.77
C THR A 64 -18.82 -5.79 4.06
N HIS A 65 -18.90 -5.89 2.73
CA HIS A 65 -17.79 -6.23 1.84
C HIS A 65 -17.30 -5.01 1.04
N LYS A 66 -17.75 -3.80 1.41
CA LYS A 66 -17.35 -2.56 0.77
C LYS A 66 -16.13 -1.97 1.47
N ALA A 67 -15.16 -1.55 0.70
CA ALA A 67 -13.95 -0.93 1.23
C ALA A 67 -13.56 0.33 0.47
N VAL A 68 -12.87 1.24 1.16
CA VAL A 68 -12.15 2.36 0.55
C VAL A 68 -10.67 2.16 0.85
N LEU A 69 -9.83 2.27 -0.17
CA LEU A 69 -8.37 2.39 -0.03
C LEU A 69 -7.96 3.83 -0.30
N TYR A 70 -7.46 4.51 0.72
CA TYR A 70 -6.96 5.88 0.63
C TYR A 70 -5.46 5.91 0.32
N VAL A 71 -5.09 6.76 -0.65
CA VAL A 71 -3.70 7.04 -1.05
C VAL A 71 -3.39 8.51 -0.80
N HIS A 72 -2.41 8.78 0.04
CA HIS A 72 -2.01 10.11 0.47
C HIS A 72 -1.23 10.89 -0.61
N GLY A 73 -0.97 12.18 -0.35
CA GLY A 73 -0.18 13.06 -1.20
C GLY A 73 1.32 13.05 -0.90
N TYR A 74 2.06 13.96 -1.56
CA TYR A 74 3.48 14.19 -1.31
C TYR A 74 3.70 14.79 0.08
N ASN A 75 4.77 14.37 0.75
CA ASN A 75 5.12 14.78 2.12
C ASN A 75 3.96 14.61 3.12
N ASP A 76 3.18 13.54 2.93
CA ASP A 76 1.99 13.21 3.71
C ASP A 76 2.00 11.72 4.09
N TYR A 77 1.07 11.30 4.92
CA TYR A 77 0.75 9.93 5.28
C TYR A 77 -0.64 9.89 5.90
N PHE A 78 -1.20 8.73 6.15
CA PHE A 78 -2.56 8.69 6.70
C PHE A 78 -2.64 9.09 8.19
N PHE A 79 -3.43 10.14 8.48
CA PHE A 79 -3.77 10.60 9.84
C PHE A 79 -5.21 11.13 9.97
N GLN A 80 -6.00 11.11 8.91
CA GLN A 80 -7.32 11.73 8.81
C GLN A 80 -8.41 10.85 9.44
N LYS A 81 -8.41 10.71 10.79
CA LYS A 81 -9.36 9.87 11.54
C LYS A 81 -10.83 10.14 11.23
N THR A 82 -11.19 11.41 11.08
CA THR A 82 -12.57 11.80 10.78
C THR A 82 -13.02 11.25 9.42
N LEU A 83 -12.14 11.29 8.41
CA LEU A 83 -12.42 10.71 7.10
C LEU A 83 -12.74 9.21 7.21
N ALA A 84 -11.88 8.46 7.90
CA ALA A 84 -12.10 7.03 8.09
C ALA A 84 -13.43 6.74 8.79
N ARG A 85 -13.75 7.47 9.87
CA ARG A 85 -15.01 7.31 10.60
C ARG A 85 -16.22 7.61 9.73
N THR A 86 -16.17 8.64 8.89
CA THR A 86 -17.27 8.97 7.96
C THR A 86 -17.56 7.82 7.01
N PHE A 87 -16.51 7.14 6.50
CA PHE A 87 -16.69 5.96 5.67
C PHE A 87 -17.21 4.77 6.48
N ASN A 88 -16.70 4.55 7.71
CA ASN A 88 -17.21 3.49 8.58
C ASN A 88 -18.69 3.67 8.92
N ASP A 89 -19.13 4.90 9.21
CA ASP A 89 -20.54 5.26 9.48
C ASP A 89 -21.42 5.04 8.24
N SER A 90 -20.82 5.06 7.05
CA SER A 90 -21.47 4.77 5.76
C SER A 90 -21.36 3.29 5.34
N CYS A 91 -21.01 2.42 6.28
CA CYS A 91 -20.84 0.97 6.07
C CYS A 91 -19.75 0.61 5.03
N PHE A 92 -18.63 1.34 5.05
CA PHE A 92 -17.41 0.95 4.34
C PHE A 92 -16.31 0.61 5.35
N ASN A 93 -15.58 -0.46 5.12
CA ASN A 93 -14.30 -0.68 5.75
C ASN A 93 -13.29 0.32 5.19
N PHE A 94 -12.59 1.02 6.06
CA PHE A 94 -11.63 2.03 5.61
C PHE A 94 -10.20 1.51 5.72
N TYR A 95 -9.46 1.67 4.65
CA TYR A 95 -8.04 1.35 4.56
C TYR A 95 -7.26 2.55 4.04
N ALA A 96 -6.02 2.69 4.46
CA ALA A 96 -5.10 3.67 3.93
C ALA A 96 -3.70 3.04 3.78
N VAL A 97 -3.04 3.27 2.67
CA VAL A 97 -1.66 2.85 2.47
C VAL A 97 -0.71 4.02 2.70
N ASP A 98 0.22 3.86 3.66
CA ASP A 98 1.42 4.69 3.67
C ASP A 98 2.38 4.08 2.65
N LEU A 99 2.56 4.76 1.51
CA LEU A 99 3.42 4.32 0.42
C LEU A 99 4.87 4.16 0.89
N ARG A 100 5.68 3.39 0.16
CA ARG A 100 7.11 3.23 0.46
C ARG A 100 7.79 4.57 0.70
N LYS A 101 8.67 4.62 1.71
CA LYS A 101 9.43 5.81 2.12
C LYS A 101 8.59 6.99 2.61
N TYR A 102 7.33 6.72 3.02
CA TYR A 102 6.43 7.69 3.64
C TYR A 102 5.95 7.22 5.01
N GLY A 103 5.69 8.14 5.91
CA GLY A 103 5.01 7.92 7.18
C GLY A 103 5.51 6.70 7.95
N ARG A 104 4.66 5.66 8.10
CA ARG A 104 5.00 4.40 8.80
C ARG A 104 5.90 3.49 7.97
N SER A 105 6.02 3.75 6.68
CA SER A 105 6.81 2.98 5.71
C SER A 105 8.21 3.53 5.48
N LEU A 106 8.56 4.65 6.13
CA LEU A 106 9.91 5.22 6.04
C LEU A 106 10.84 4.51 7.01
N LEU A 107 11.90 3.89 6.51
CA LEU A 107 12.97 3.29 7.30
C LEU A 107 14.06 4.33 7.62
N PRO A 108 14.78 4.19 8.76
CA PRO A 108 15.73 5.20 9.22
C PRO A 108 16.87 5.55 8.26
N GLU A 109 17.27 4.59 7.42
CA GLU A 109 18.35 4.72 6.45
C GLU A 109 17.92 5.30 5.09
N GLN A 110 16.62 5.52 4.89
CA GLN A 110 16.07 5.95 3.60
C GLN A 110 15.98 7.47 3.49
N THR A 111 16.14 7.96 2.27
CA THR A 111 15.73 9.32 1.90
C THR A 111 14.22 9.37 1.79
N PRO A 112 13.53 10.24 2.55
CA PRO A 112 12.08 10.36 2.46
C PRO A 112 11.62 10.66 1.02
N PHE A 113 10.52 10.01 0.61
CA PHE A 113 9.80 10.26 -0.66
C PHE A 113 10.57 9.89 -1.92
N GLU A 114 11.77 9.35 -1.80
CA GLU A 114 12.63 9.03 -2.94
C GLU A 114 12.08 7.86 -3.74
N VAL A 115 11.68 8.14 -4.99
CA VAL A 115 11.40 7.15 -6.03
C VAL A 115 11.97 7.66 -7.36
N ARG A 116 12.32 6.74 -8.24
CA ARG A 116 12.83 7.05 -9.58
C ARG A 116 11.71 7.10 -10.61
N ASP A 117 10.61 6.38 -10.32
CA ASP A 117 9.41 6.33 -11.14
C ASP A 117 8.18 6.21 -10.23
N LEU A 118 7.11 6.93 -10.55
CA LEU A 118 5.84 6.85 -9.82
C LEU A 118 5.21 5.45 -9.90
N GLN A 119 5.56 4.65 -10.91
CA GLN A 119 5.09 3.27 -11.04
C GLN A 119 5.63 2.34 -9.94
N GLU A 120 6.69 2.73 -9.23
CA GLU A 120 7.18 1.98 -8.07
C GLU A 120 6.10 1.86 -6.96
N TYR A 121 5.21 2.84 -6.85
CA TYR A 121 4.09 2.80 -5.90
C TYR A 121 2.98 1.82 -6.28
N PHE A 122 2.95 1.33 -7.53
CA PHE A 122 1.91 0.40 -7.97
C PHE A 122 1.96 -0.91 -7.18
N ALA A 123 3.16 -1.40 -6.88
CA ALA A 123 3.32 -2.60 -6.06
C ALA A 123 2.78 -2.42 -4.63
N ASP A 124 2.86 -1.21 -4.06
CA ASP A 124 2.31 -0.90 -2.75
C ASP A 124 0.77 -0.92 -2.79
N ILE A 125 0.18 -0.36 -3.85
CA ILE A 125 -1.27 -0.37 -4.09
C ILE A 125 -1.77 -1.80 -4.33
N ASP A 126 -1.08 -2.59 -5.17
CA ASP A 126 -1.42 -3.99 -5.44
C ASP A 126 -1.41 -4.83 -4.16
N THR A 127 -0.38 -4.64 -3.33
CA THR A 127 -0.26 -5.34 -2.05
C THR A 127 -1.40 -4.96 -1.11
N ALA A 128 -1.73 -3.68 -1.01
CA ALA A 128 -2.85 -3.21 -0.22
C ALA A 128 -4.19 -3.79 -0.70
N LEU A 129 -4.46 -3.73 -2.02
CA LEU A 129 -5.69 -4.27 -2.62
C LEU A 129 -5.82 -5.79 -2.43
N THR A 130 -4.70 -6.51 -2.53
CA THR A 130 -4.67 -7.96 -2.29
C THR A 130 -5.07 -8.28 -0.85
N LEU A 131 -4.48 -7.61 0.13
CA LEU A 131 -4.81 -7.80 1.55
C LEU A 131 -6.26 -7.43 1.86
N ILE A 132 -6.77 -6.33 1.30
CA ILE A 132 -8.17 -5.92 1.48
C ILE A 132 -9.13 -7.00 0.95
N ARG A 133 -8.81 -7.65 -0.17
CA ARG A 133 -9.60 -8.75 -0.71
C ARG A 133 -9.50 -10.02 0.13
N GLU A 134 -8.31 -10.35 0.62
CA GLU A 134 -8.10 -11.49 1.53
C GLU A 134 -8.90 -11.34 2.83
N GLU A 135 -9.19 -10.10 3.25
CA GLU A 135 -10.06 -9.78 4.38
C GLU A 135 -11.56 -9.82 4.04
N GLY A 136 -11.92 -10.25 2.82
CA GLY A 136 -13.31 -10.48 2.39
C GLY A 136 -13.99 -9.28 1.75
N ASN A 137 -13.27 -8.20 1.45
CA ASN A 137 -13.85 -7.05 0.75
C ASN A 137 -13.80 -7.27 -0.77
N THR A 138 -14.94 -7.11 -1.44
CA THR A 138 -15.10 -7.32 -2.89
C THR A 138 -15.31 -6.02 -3.65
N ASP A 139 -15.96 -5.04 -3.03
CA ASP A 139 -16.31 -3.75 -3.62
C ASP A 139 -15.34 -2.68 -3.09
N ILE A 140 -14.25 -2.45 -3.82
CA ILE A 140 -13.18 -1.56 -3.38
C ILE A 140 -13.16 -0.28 -4.22
N VAL A 141 -13.20 0.88 -3.56
CA VAL A 141 -13.02 2.19 -4.17
C VAL A 141 -11.66 2.75 -3.80
N LEU A 142 -10.88 3.23 -4.77
CA LEU A 142 -9.71 4.05 -4.50
C LEU A 142 -10.13 5.47 -4.17
N MET A 143 -9.54 6.05 -3.14
CA MET A 143 -9.63 7.48 -2.85
C MET A 143 -8.23 8.05 -2.73
N ALA A 144 -7.97 9.17 -3.38
CA ALA A 144 -6.63 9.74 -3.40
C ALA A 144 -6.62 11.26 -3.22
N HIS A 145 -5.58 11.76 -2.57
CA HIS A 145 -5.36 13.18 -2.34
C HIS A 145 -4.08 13.68 -3.03
N SER A 146 -4.14 14.87 -3.63
CA SER A 146 -2.98 15.58 -4.19
C SER A 146 -2.18 14.71 -5.18
N THR A 147 -0.87 14.49 -4.98
CA THR A 147 -0.04 13.60 -5.82
C THR A 147 -0.49 12.14 -5.78
N GLY A 148 -1.14 11.69 -4.71
CA GLY A 148 -1.82 10.39 -4.70
C GLY A 148 -2.86 10.28 -5.81
N GLY A 149 -3.51 11.40 -6.18
CA GLY A 149 -4.43 11.46 -7.32
C GLY A 149 -3.73 11.19 -8.66
N LEU A 150 -2.52 11.71 -8.87
CA LEU A 150 -1.71 11.38 -10.04
C LEU A 150 -1.33 9.89 -10.06
N ILE A 151 -0.79 9.40 -8.93
CA ILE A 151 -0.36 7.99 -8.80
C ILE A 151 -1.51 7.04 -9.10
N THR A 152 -2.70 7.26 -8.50
CA THR A 152 -3.86 6.39 -8.70
C THR A 152 -4.47 6.53 -10.10
N SER A 153 -4.38 7.69 -10.73
CA SER A 153 -4.80 7.87 -12.13
C SER A 153 -3.90 7.08 -13.09
N LEU A 154 -2.58 7.15 -12.90
CA LEU A 154 -1.61 6.36 -13.67
C LEU A 154 -1.77 4.85 -13.40
N TYR A 155 -2.04 4.47 -12.15
CA TYR A 155 -2.34 3.09 -11.78
C TYR A 155 -3.57 2.56 -12.51
N CYS A 156 -4.69 3.30 -12.49
CA CYS A 156 -5.90 2.91 -13.20
C CYS A 156 -5.68 2.85 -14.72
N GLU A 157 -4.91 3.76 -15.30
CA GLU A 157 -4.57 3.71 -16.73
C GLU A 157 -3.73 2.48 -17.07
N ALA A 158 -2.74 2.14 -16.26
CA ALA A 158 -1.93 0.93 -16.46
C ALA A 158 -2.78 -0.35 -16.39
N HIS A 159 -3.83 -0.37 -15.58
CA HIS A 159 -4.73 -1.52 -15.37
C HIS A 159 -6.08 -1.39 -16.11
N ARG A 160 -6.19 -0.50 -17.10
CA ARG A 160 -7.46 -0.17 -17.78
C ARG A 160 -8.21 -1.38 -18.37
N ASN A 161 -7.51 -2.44 -18.71
CA ASN A 161 -8.11 -3.65 -19.30
C ASN A 161 -8.63 -4.65 -18.25
N ASP A 162 -8.16 -4.52 -17.00
CA ASP A 162 -8.56 -5.37 -15.87
C ASP A 162 -8.46 -4.54 -14.59
N LEU A 163 -9.34 -3.55 -14.49
CA LEU A 163 -9.30 -2.58 -13.40
C LEU A 163 -9.64 -3.24 -12.06
N PRO A 164 -8.73 -3.22 -11.08
CA PRO A 164 -8.91 -3.96 -9.85
C PRO A 164 -9.82 -3.26 -8.82
N VAL A 165 -10.50 -2.17 -9.20
CA VAL A 165 -11.36 -1.38 -8.30
C VAL A 165 -12.62 -0.91 -9.02
N GLN A 166 -13.70 -0.65 -8.27
CA GLN A 166 -15.00 -0.26 -8.79
C GLN A 166 -15.13 1.25 -9.02
N GLY A 167 -14.22 2.05 -8.47
CA GLY A 167 -14.27 3.51 -8.63
C GLY A 167 -13.02 4.21 -8.13
N LEU A 168 -12.87 5.46 -8.55
CA LEU A 168 -11.78 6.35 -8.15
C LEU A 168 -12.36 7.68 -7.68
N ILE A 169 -12.05 8.08 -6.44
CA ILE A 169 -12.38 9.38 -5.86
C ILE A 169 -11.11 10.22 -5.79
N LEU A 170 -11.10 11.35 -6.47
CA LEU A 170 -9.98 12.29 -6.48
C LEU A 170 -10.31 13.53 -5.65
N ASN A 171 -9.54 13.72 -4.58
CA ASN A 171 -9.64 14.91 -3.73
C ASN A 171 -8.46 15.83 -4.02
N SER A 172 -8.74 16.98 -4.67
CA SER A 172 -7.72 17.97 -5.05
C SER A 172 -6.50 17.32 -5.74
N PRO A 173 -6.70 16.53 -6.81
CA PRO A 173 -5.60 15.79 -7.43
C PRO A 173 -4.58 16.76 -8.01
N PHE A 174 -3.30 16.46 -7.78
CA PHE A 174 -2.21 17.14 -8.47
C PHE A 174 -1.87 16.32 -9.72
N LEU A 175 -2.29 16.80 -10.87
CA LEU A 175 -2.11 16.09 -12.15
C LEU A 175 -1.00 16.70 -12.99
N ASP A 176 -0.76 18.01 -12.84
CA ASP A 176 0.26 18.73 -13.58
C ASP A 176 0.65 20.02 -12.83
N MET A 177 1.85 20.52 -13.11
CA MET A 177 2.25 21.87 -12.73
C MET A 177 1.77 22.84 -13.79
N ASN A 178 0.82 23.71 -13.44
CA ASN A 178 0.41 24.80 -14.32
C ASN A 178 1.52 25.85 -14.42
N MET A 179 2.62 25.47 -15.08
CA MET A 179 3.74 26.36 -15.34
C MET A 179 3.62 26.94 -16.75
N ASN A 180 4.07 28.20 -16.92
CA ASN A 180 4.14 28.75 -18.27
C ASN A 180 5.22 28.01 -19.09
N TRP A 181 5.09 28.05 -20.41
CA TRP A 181 5.96 27.38 -21.37
C TRP A 181 7.47 27.57 -21.09
N PHE A 182 7.89 28.77 -20.64
CA PHE A 182 9.28 29.07 -20.38
C PHE A 182 9.87 28.24 -19.24
N TYR A 183 9.12 28.12 -18.12
CA TYR A 183 9.54 27.29 -16.99
C TYR A 183 9.55 25.81 -17.37
N GLU A 184 8.50 25.35 -18.01
CA GLU A 184 8.34 23.94 -18.37
C GLU A 184 9.40 23.46 -19.39
N LYS A 185 9.61 24.21 -20.47
CA LYS A 185 10.45 23.79 -21.61
C LYS A 185 11.90 24.22 -21.52
N ILE A 186 12.22 25.21 -20.69
CA ILE A 186 13.57 25.76 -20.59
C ILE A 186 14.16 25.58 -19.19
N LEU A 187 13.49 26.05 -18.14
CA LEU A 187 14.08 26.07 -16.81
C LEU A 187 14.14 24.69 -16.17
N VAL A 188 13.07 23.91 -16.24
CA VAL A 188 13.01 22.56 -15.66
C VAL A 188 14.07 21.63 -16.27
N PRO A 189 14.22 21.52 -17.61
CA PRO A 189 15.28 20.70 -18.19
C PRO A 189 16.70 21.15 -17.81
N ILE A 190 16.94 22.47 -17.70
CA ILE A 190 18.24 22.99 -17.26
C ILE A 190 18.53 22.57 -15.82
N VAL A 191 17.59 22.77 -14.90
CA VAL A 191 17.76 22.42 -13.48
C VAL A 191 17.90 20.92 -13.30
N SER A 192 17.11 20.11 -14.01
CA SER A 192 17.19 18.65 -13.94
C SER A 192 18.47 18.06 -14.53
N ALA A 193 19.15 18.78 -15.42
CA ALA A 193 20.45 18.36 -15.96
C ALA A 193 21.63 18.68 -15.02
N TRP A 194 21.40 19.45 -13.95
CA TRP A 194 22.43 19.86 -12.98
C TRP A 194 22.32 19.14 -11.62
N GLY A 195 21.30 18.34 -11.40
CA GLY A 195 21.06 17.51 -10.20
C GLY A 195 21.20 16.04 -10.50
#